data_03abd0fdb37b6d78249e1a96079a1303
#
_entry.id   03abd0fdb37b6d78249e1a96079a1303
#
_cell.length_a   1.000
_cell.length_b   1.000
_cell.length_c   1.000
_cell.angle_alpha   90.00
_cell.angle_beta   90.00
_cell.angle_gamma   90.00
#
_symmetry.space_group_name_H-M   'P 1'
#
loop_
_entity.id
_entity.type
_entity.pdbx_description
1 polymer ?
#
loop_
_entity_poly.entity_id
_entity_poly.type
_entity_poly.pdbx_seq_one_letter_code
_entity_poly.pdbx_strand_id
1 'polypeptide(L)'
;MGGSHDITQYNADKVITAKPDTEAWTLGVKAMKDYDLGEGILTPYAGLRYLRFTTDSYTSSVGLSYDKENQNLFLLPIGVDYSLHLNRGSWDVKPYAGLSYIWTMGDRNADQTVSFGTTSDVFSYDVADEGSFLGKVGVTASKGACTFGVGYAYQTGSSADSSTWTLQASYAF
;
A
#
# COMPACT_ATOMS: atom_id res chain seq x y z
N MET A 1 11.13 0.26 7.96
CA MET A 1 10.62 1.51 8.55
C MET A 1 9.89 1.12 9.82
N GLY A 2 10.21 1.74 10.96
CA GLY A 2 9.50 1.59 12.21
C GLY A 2 8.74 2.88 12.52
N GLY A 3 7.59 2.78 13.15
CA GLY A 3 6.81 3.92 13.57
C GLY A 3 6.04 3.59 14.85
N SER A 4 5.92 4.56 15.75
CA SER A 4 5.03 4.48 16.90
C SER A 4 3.77 5.30 16.62
N HIS A 5 2.62 4.78 16.98
CA HIS A 5 1.35 5.47 16.84
C HIS A 5 0.71 5.68 18.21
N ASP A 6 0.21 6.89 18.45
CA ASP A 6 -0.62 7.15 19.61
C ASP A 6 -2.07 6.85 19.26
N ILE A 7 -2.63 5.80 19.87
CA ILE A 7 -4.04 5.47 19.75
C ILE A 7 -4.77 6.09 20.94
N THR A 8 -5.74 6.95 20.66
CA THR A 8 -6.59 7.57 21.67
C THR A 8 -8.04 7.22 21.39
N GLN A 9 -8.67 6.53 22.30
CA GLN A 9 -10.10 6.16 22.22
C GLN A 9 -10.88 6.83 23.35
N TYR A 10 -11.98 7.48 22.99
CA TYR A 10 -12.89 8.11 23.95
C TYR A 10 -14.06 7.18 24.24
N ASN A 11 -14.20 6.74 25.47
CA ASN A 11 -15.33 5.92 25.91
C ASN A 11 -15.95 6.51 27.17
N ALA A 12 -17.17 7.06 27.04
CA ALA A 12 -17.97 7.71 28.06
C ALA A 12 -17.25 8.84 28.84
N ASP A 13 -16.48 8.56 29.87
CA ASP A 13 -15.73 9.58 30.64
C ASP A 13 -14.24 9.23 30.78
N LYS A 14 -13.74 8.29 29.98
CA LYS A 14 -12.33 7.86 30.05
C LYS A 14 -11.64 7.96 28.70
N VAL A 15 -10.45 8.55 28.70
CA VAL A 15 -9.53 8.55 27.56
C VAL A 15 -8.63 7.33 27.70
N ILE A 16 -8.72 6.41 26.74
CA ILE A 16 -7.87 5.23 26.66
C ILE A 16 -6.76 5.54 25.68
N THR A 17 -5.52 5.44 26.12
CA THR A 17 -4.34 5.66 25.27
C THR A 17 -3.51 4.38 25.20
N ALA A 18 -2.94 4.11 24.04
CA ALA A 18 -1.98 3.05 23.80
C ALA A 18 -0.91 3.52 22.80
N LYS A 19 0.30 2.98 22.91
CA LYS A 19 1.45 3.30 22.04
C LYS A 19 2.05 2.01 21.50
N PRO A 20 1.48 1.42 20.43
CA PRO A 20 2.11 0.30 19.76
C PRO A 20 3.32 0.76 18.94
N ASP A 21 4.43 0.05 19.06
CA ASP A 21 5.57 0.17 18.17
C ASP A 21 5.41 -0.83 17.04
N THR A 22 5.47 -0.35 15.80
CA THR A 22 5.30 -1.19 14.60
C THR A 22 6.53 -1.07 13.72
N GLU A 23 7.08 -2.21 13.31
CA GLU A 23 8.17 -2.31 12.36
C GLU A 23 7.70 -3.01 11.09
N ALA A 24 8.08 -2.47 9.93
CA ALA A 24 7.71 -3.03 8.64
C ALA A 24 8.94 -3.21 7.75
N TRP A 25 9.08 -4.43 7.21
CA TRP A 25 10.10 -4.78 6.22
C TRP A 25 9.44 -5.15 4.91
N THR A 26 10.01 -4.68 3.82
CA THR A 26 9.56 -5.05 2.47
C THR A 26 10.75 -5.37 1.58
N LEU A 27 10.63 -6.48 0.85
CA LEU A 27 11.56 -6.89 -0.19
C LEU A 27 10.79 -7.32 -1.42
N GLY A 28 11.20 -6.92 -2.62
CA GLY A 28 10.47 -7.30 -3.82
C GLY A 28 11.33 -7.30 -5.06
N VAL A 29 10.89 -8.11 -6.03
CA VAL A 29 11.43 -8.15 -7.39
C VAL A 29 10.28 -7.97 -8.37
N LYS A 30 10.55 -7.33 -9.51
CA LYS A 30 9.58 -7.10 -10.59
C LYS A 30 10.26 -7.35 -11.92
N ALA A 31 9.67 -8.21 -12.75
CA ALA A 31 10.03 -8.38 -14.14
C ALA A 31 9.04 -7.63 -15.02
N MET A 32 9.53 -6.91 -16.02
CA MET A 32 8.70 -6.17 -16.96
C MET A 32 9.36 -6.19 -18.35
N LYS A 33 8.55 -6.01 -19.38
CA LYS A 33 9.04 -5.91 -20.77
C LYS A 33 8.22 -4.91 -21.55
N ASP A 34 8.89 -3.98 -22.18
CA ASP A 34 8.27 -2.97 -23.01
C ASP A 34 8.05 -3.50 -24.43
N TYR A 35 6.87 -3.21 -24.98
CA TYR A 35 6.48 -3.46 -26.37
C TYR A 35 6.05 -2.14 -27.00
N ASP A 36 6.76 -1.73 -28.04
CA ASP A 36 6.43 -0.53 -28.80
C ASP A 36 5.20 -0.76 -29.66
N LEU A 37 4.19 0.07 -29.50
CA LEU A 37 2.94 0.08 -30.26
C LEU A 37 2.74 1.45 -30.95
N GLY A 38 3.73 1.86 -31.76
CA GLY A 38 3.74 3.17 -32.41
C GLY A 38 4.00 4.32 -31.44
N GLU A 39 3.02 5.17 -31.20
CA GLU A 39 3.16 6.28 -30.23
C GLU A 39 3.03 5.83 -28.77
N GLY A 40 2.69 4.56 -28.55
CA GLY A 40 2.46 4.01 -27.21
C GLY A 40 3.41 2.87 -26.88
N ILE A 41 3.59 2.66 -25.57
CA ILE A 41 4.37 1.56 -25.02
C ILE A 41 3.44 0.74 -24.11
N LEU A 42 3.36 -0.56 -24.39
CA LEU A 42 2.65 -1.54 -23.55
C LEU A 42 3.68 -2.29 -22.72
N THR A 43 3.54 -2.25 -21.41
CA THR A 43 4.48 -2.86 -20.45
C THR A 43 3.76 -3.88 -19.56
N PRO A 44 3.62 -5.15 -19.99
CA PRO A 44 3.23 -6.21 -19.06
C PRO A 44 4.31 -6.43 -18.00
N TYR A 45 3.86 -6.78 -16.81
CA TYR A 45 4.76 -7.08 -15.69
C TYR A 45 4.21 -8.14 -14.75
N ALA A 46 5.12 -8.79 -14.07
CA ALA A 46 4.84 -9.63 -12.91
C ALA A 46 5.86 -9.35 -11.83
N GLY A 47 5.46 -9.46 -10.58
CA GLY A 47 6.35 -9.21 -9.45
C GLY A 47 6.09 -10.16 -8.30
N LEU A 48 7.02 -10.21 -7.37
CA LEU A 48 6.88 -10.85 -6.07
C LEU A 48 7.37 -9.86 -5.03
N ARG A 49 6.55 -9.63 -4.00
CA ARG A 49 6.89 -8.77 -2.87
C ARG A 49 6.63 -9.51 -1.57
N TYR A 50 7.62 -9.52 -0.71
CA TYR A 50 7.50 -9.99 0.66
C TYR A 50 7.36 -8.79 1.59
N LEU A 51 6.38 -8.84 2.48
CA LEU A 51 6.19 -7.86 3.55
C LEU A 51 6.18 -8.60 4.88
N ARG A 52 6.86 -8.01 5.85
CA ARG A 52 6.80 -8.43 7.24
C ARG A 52 6.42 -7.25 8.10
N PHE A 53 5.35 -7.42 8.87
CA PHE A 53 4.93 -6.49 9.89
C PHE A 53 5.16 -7.13 11.25
N THR A 54 5.69 -6.34 12.17
CA THR A 54 5.87 -6.72 13.56
C THR A 54 5.27 -5.62 14.42
N THR A 55 4.30 -5.97 15.24
CA THR A 55 3.76 -5.08 16.28
C THR A 55 4.22 -5.61 17.61
N ASP A 56 4.98 -4.81 18.36
CA ASP A 56 5.44 -5.21 19.68
C ASP A 56 4.28 -5.19 20.68
N SER A 57 4.42 -6.00 21.74
CA SER A 57 3.44 -6.03 22.84
C SER A 57 3.32 -4.66 23.49
N TYR A 58 2.11 -4.25 23.81
CA TYR A 58 1.85 -2.97 24.47
C TYR A 58 0.72 -3.10 25.49
N THR A 59 0.68 -2.16 26.44
CA THR A 59 -0.37 -2.10 27.45
C THR A 59 -1.07 -0.75 27.36
N SER A 60 -2.40 -0.79 27.33
CA SER A 60 -3.22 0.42 27.33
C SER A 60 -3.27 1.06 28.70
N SER A 61 -3.66 2.33 28.77
CA SER A 61 -3.81 3.08 30.04
C SER A 61 -4.84 2.50 31.00
N VAL A 62 -5.71 1.59 30.55
CA VAL A 62 -6.70 0.89 31.37
C VAL A 62 -6.24 -0.52 31.79
N GLY A 63 -5.00 -0.90 31.51
CA GLY A 63 -4.42 -2.18 31.93
C GLY A 63 -4.75 -3.36 31.01
N LEU A 64 -5.23 -3.13 29.79
CA LEU A 64 -5.35 -4.15 28.76
C LEU A 64 -3.97 -4.38 28.13
N SER A 65 -3.49 -5.61 28.17
CA SER A 65 -2.23 -6.02 27.55
C SER A 65 -2.52 -6.73 26.21
N TYR A 66 -1.74 -6.35 25.21
CA TYR A 66 -1.79 -6.87 23.84
C TYR A 66 -0.48 -7.56 23.56
N ASP A 67 -0.54 -8.79 23.09
CA ASP A 67 0.63 -9.59 22.80
C ASP A 67 1.31 -9.14 21.50
N LYS A 68 2.60 -9.45 21.37
CA LYS A 68 3.38 -9.22 20.16
C LYS A 68 2.83 -10.04 18.99
N GLU A 69 2.69 -9.40 17.86
CA GLU A 69 2.22 -10.03 16.64
C GLU A 69 3.22 -9.85 15.48
N ASN A 70 3.39 -10.93 14.70
CA ASN A 70 4.20 -10.92 13.48
C ASN A 70 3.35 -11.42 12.32
N GLN A 71 3.37 -10.69 11.22
CA GLN A 71 2.65 -11.03 10.00
C GLN A 71 3.62 -11.07 8.83
N ASN A 72 3.52 -12.13 8.01
CA ASN A 72 4.31 -12.31 6.82
C ASN A 72 3.38 -12.44 5.63
N LEU A 73 3.49 -11.52 4.69
CA LEU A 73 2.68 -11.48 3.48
C LEU A 73 3.54 -11.59 2.24
N PHE A 74 3.07 -12.36 1.27
CA PHE A 74 3.61 -12.44 -0.07
C PHE A 74 2.58 -11.89 -1.05
N LEU A 75 2.96 -10.88 -1.82
CA LEU A 75 2.14 -10.29 -2.86
C LEU A 75 2.70 -10.64 -4.23
N LEU A 76 1.83 -11.13 -5.10
CA LEU A 76 2.14 -11.47 -6.49
C LEU A 76 1.33 -10.54 -7.41
N PRO A 77 1.82 -9.33 -7.73
CA PRO A 77 1.19 -8.44 -8.70
C PRO A 77 1.48 -8.93 -10.13
N ILE A 78 0.43 -9.07 -10.92
CA ILE A 78 0.50 -9.28 -12.38
C ILE A 78 -0.33 -8.19 -13.03
N GLY A 79 0.24 -7.49 -14.01
CA GLY A 79 -0.45 -6.36 -14.60
C GLY A 79 0.12 -5.93 -15.94
N VAL A 80 -0.51 -4.91 -16.48
CA VAL A 80 -0.10 -4.26 -17.71
C VAL A 80 -0.25 -2.75 -17.56
N ASP A 81 0.76 -2.03 -17.98
CA ASP A 81 0.78 -0.58 -18.08
C ASP A 81 0.81 -0.19 -19.56
N TYR A 82 0.09 0.85 -19.93
CA TYR A 82 0.13 1.47 -21.24
C TYR A 82 0.42 2.96 -21.08
N SER A 83 1.36 3.47 -21.84
CA SER A 83 1.70 4.89 -21.87
C SER A 83 1.84 5.39 -23.31
N LEU A 84 1.46 6.63 -23.54
CA LEU A 84 1.64 7.33 -24.81
C LEU A 84 2.73 8.40 -24.67
N HIS A 85 3.44 8.67 -25.77
CA HIS A 85 4.36 9.79 -25.89
C HIS A 85 3.80 10.79 -26.89
N LEU A 86 3.34 11.93 -26.40
CA LEU A 86 2.71 12.97 -27.21
C LEU A 86 3.54 14.24 -27.15
N ASN A 87 4.14 14.61 -28.27
CA ASN A 87 4.85 15.87 -28.40
C ASN A 87 3.85 16.97 -28.81
N ARG A 88 3.63 17.95 -27.94
CA ARG A 88 2.74 19.09 -28.20
C ARG A 88 3.51 20.41 -28.08
N GLY A 89 4.10 20.83 -29.21
CA GLY A 89 4.99 22.00 -29.26
C GLY A 89 6.25 21.79 -28.43
N SER A 90 6.43 22.56 -27.36
CA SER A 90 7.58 22.41 -26.44
C SER A 90 7.30 21.51 -25.24
N TRP A 91 6.15 20.86 -25.19
CA TRP A 91 5.77 19.94 -24.12
C TRP A 91 5.86 18.50 -24.57
N ASP A 92 6.47 17.65 -23.71
CA ASP A 92 6.37 16.20 -23.78
C ASP A 92 5.31 15.75 -22.80
N VAL A 93 4.20 15.22 -23.31
CA VAL A 93 3.04 14.81 -22.51
C VAL A 93 2.92 13.29 -22.57
N LYS A 94 2.89 12.65 -21.41
CA LYS A 94 2.84 11.18 -21.26
C LYS A 94 1.62 10.78 -20.44
N PRO A 95 0.45 10.60 -21.06
CA PRO A 95 -0.66 9.95 -20.42
C PRO A 95 -0.35 8.46 -20.24
N TYR A 96 -0.85 7.90 -19.11
CA TYR A 96 -0.69 6.47 -18.83
C TYR A 96 -1.95 5.91 -18.18
N ALA A 97 -2.15 4.61 -18.39
CA ALA A 97 -3.15 3.81 -17.69
C ALA A 97 -2.56 2.44 -17.37
N GLY A 98 -3.03 1.81 -16.33
CA GLY A 98 -2.57 0.48 -15.95
C GLY A 98 -3.64 -0.29 -15.20
N LEU A 99 -3.59 -1.62 -15.33
CA LEU A 99 -4.45 -2.54 -14.62
C LEU A 99 -3.61 -3.70 -14.12
N SER A 100 -3.83 -4.09 -12.88
CA SER A 100 -3.19 -5.26 -12.31
C SER A 100 -4.11 -6.00 -11.34
N TYR A 101 -3.80 -7.29 -11.17
CA TYR A 101 -4.34 -8.13 -10.12
C TYR A 101 -3.21 -8.48 -9.16
N ILE A 102 -3.49 -8.42 -7.87
CA ILE A 102 -2.53 -8.68 -6.80
C ILE A 102 -3.06 -9.85 -5.97
N TRP A 103 -2.40 -11.00 -6.04
CA TRP A 103 -2.65 -12.09 -5.11
C TRP A 103 -1.87 -11.85 -3.83
N THR A 104 -2.53 -12.07 -2.70
CA THR A 104 -1.92 -11.98 -1.38
C THR A 104 -1.98 -13.35 -0.71
N MET A 105 -0.83 -13.83 -0.27
CA MET A 105 -0.64 -15.11 0.41
C MET A 105 0.10 -14.90 1.74
N GLY A 106 -0.04 -15.84 2.67
CA GLY A 106 0.61 -15.78 3.98
C GLY A 106 -0.37 -15.46 5.10
N ASP A 107 0.10 -14.74 6.11
CA ASP A 107 -0.65 -14.44 7.35
C ASP A 107 -1.65 -13.29 7.10
N ARG A 108 -2.72 -13.59 6.36
CA ARG A 108 -3.75 -12.60 6.00
C ARG A 108 -4.67 -12.26 7.16
N ASN A 109 -4.74 -13.12 8.16
CA ASN A 109 -5.53 -12.92 9.36
C ASN A 109 -4.59 -12.62 10.52
N ALA A 110 -4.96 -11.67 11.33
CA ALA A 110 -4.28 -11.33 12.57
C ALA A 110 -5.07 -11.85 13.77
N ASP A 111 -4.42 -12.54 14.67
CA ASP A 111 -4.98 -13.02 15.92
C ASP A 111 -4.40 -12.21 17.07
N GLN A 112 -5.14 -11.20 17.54
CA GLN A 112 -4.70 -10.35 18.64
C GLN A 112 -5.19 -10.92 19.97
N THR A 113 -4.29 -11.39 20.80
CA THR A 113 -4.61 -11.75 22.18
C THR A 113 -4.64 -10.51 23.04
N VAL A 114 -5.76 -10.28 23.70
CA VAL A 114 -5.97 -9.18 24.65
C VAL A 114 -6.18 -9.75 26.04
N SER A 115 -5.37 -9.32 27.00
CA SER A 115 -5.42 -9.81 28.37
C SER A 115 -5.76 -8.68 29.35
N PHE A 116 -6.60 -9.01 30.32
CA PHE A 116 -6.93 -8.13 31.45
C PHE A 116 -6.94 -8.94 32.74
N GLY A 117 -5.96 -8.72 33.59
CA GLY A 117 -5.79 -9.52 34.82
C GLY A 117 -5.51 -11.00 34.49
N THR A 118 -6.42 -11.89 34.91
CA THR A 118 -6.32 -13.34 34.64
C THR A 118 -7.18 -13.82 33.47
N THR A 119 -7.88 -12.92 32.80
CA THR A 119 -8.76 -13.23 31.67
C THR A 119 -8.08 -12.77 30.36
N SER A 120 -8.10 -13.64 29.35
CA SER A 120 -7.64 -13.32 28.00
C SER A 120 -8.68 -13.71 26.97
N ASP A 121 -8.74 -12.95 25.88
CA ASP A 121 -9.59 -13.22 24.72
C ASP A 121 -8.78 -13.01 23.43
N VAL A 122 -9.17 -13.70 22.35
CA VAL A 122 -8.49 -13.61 21.07
C VAL A 122 -9.44 -13.00 20.04
N PHE A 123 -9.00 -11.91 19.43
CA PHE A 123 -9.72 -11.23 18.35
C PHE A 123 -9.01 -11.52 17.03
N SER A 124 -9.73 -12.16 16.09
CA SER A 124 -9.24 -12.40 14.74
C SER A 124 -9.81 -11.35 13.79
N TYR A 125 -8.97 -10.77 12.94
CA TYR A 125 -9.39 -9.84 11.90
C TYR A 125 -8.55 -10.02 10.63
N ASP A 126 -9.18 -9.72 9.48
CA ASP A 126 -8.49 -9.79 8.19
C ASP A 126 -7.59 -8.57 8.00
N VAL A 127 -6.33 -8.80 7.70
CA VAL A 127 -5.31 -7.76 7.47
C VAL A 127 -5.18 -7.44 5.98
N ALA A 128 -5.43 -8.43 5.13
CA ALA A 128 -5.32 -8.29 3.69
C ALA A 128 -6.29 -9.21 2.95
N ASP A 129 -6.83 -8.71 1.85
CA ASP A 129 -7.62 -9.50 0.91
C ASP A 129 -6.75 -10.56 0.21
N GLU A 130 -7.33 -11.71 -0.12
CA GLU A 130 -6.67 -12.75 -0.92
C GLU A 130 -6.29 -12.26 -2.30
N GLY A 131 -7.12 -11.39 -2.87
CA GLY A 131 -6.88 -10.81 -4.15
C GLY A 131 -7.50 -9.43 -4.27
N SER A 132 -6.82 -8.55 -5.00
CA SER A 132 -7.32 -7.21 -5.28
C SER A 132 -7.00 -6.77 -6.70
N PHE A 133 -7.88 -5.98 -7.29
CA PHE A 133 -7.64 -5.29 -8.55
C PHE A 133 -7.13 -3.88 -8.27
N LEU A 134 -6.11 -3.47 -9.01
CA LEU A 134 -5.58 -2.11 -8.99
C LEU A 134 -5.66 -1.51 -10.38
N GLY A 135 -6.46 -0.47 -10.52
CA GLY A 135 -6.52 0.39 -11.71
C GLY A 135 -5.78 1.69 -11.44
N LYS A 136 -5.02 2.19 -12.41
CA LYS A 136 -4.37 3.50 -12.32
C LYS A 136 -4.45 4.25 -13.63
N VAL A 137 -4.56 5.56 -13.55
CA VAL A 137 -4.52 6.48 -14.68
C VAL A 137 -3.78 7.75 -14.29
N GLY A 138 -3.17 8.40 -15.25
CA GLY A 138 -2.50 9.66 -14.96
C GLY A 138 -1.88 10.27 -16.21
N VAL A 139 -1.26 11.43 -16.00
CA VAL A 139 -0.52 12.13 -17.05
C VAL A 139 0.68 12.84 -16.41
N THR A 140 1.80 12.81 -17.13
CA THR A 140 2.94 13.67 -16.85
C THR A 140 3.17 14.59 -18.04
N ALA A 141 3.59 15.82 -17.76
CA ALA A 141 3.92 16.82 -18.77
C ALA A 141 5.25 17.47 -18.41
N SER A 142 6.20 17.41 -19.33
CA SER A 142 7.55 17.96 -19.15
C SER A 142 7.82 19.06 -20.16
N LYS A 143 8.49 20.13 -19.71
CA LYS A 143 8.98 21.22 -20.56
C LYS A 143 10.31 21.72 -20.04
N GLY A 144 11.38 21.53 -20.81
CA GLY A 144 12.73 21.85 -20.35
C GLY A 144 13.07 21.10 -19.07
N ALA A 145 13.44 21.83 -18.03
CA ALA A 145 13.80 21.26 -16.73
C ALA A 145 12.59 20.97 -15.81
N CYS A 146 11.38 21.38 -16.18
CA CYS A 146 10.18 21.23 -15.35
C CYS A 146 9.39 19.99 -15.77
N THR A 147 8.91 19.24 -14.78
CA THR A 147 7.96 18.13 -14.97
C THR A 147 6.83 18.25 -13.96
N PHE A 148 5.61 18.10 -14.45
CA PHE A 148 4.39 18.06 -13.64
C PHE A 148 3.64 16.76 -13.91
N GLY A 149 3.01 16.22 -12.89
CA GLY A 149 2.23 15.00 -13.02
C GLY A 149 1.02 14.97 -12.11
N VAL A 150 -0.03 14.33 -12.56
CA VAL A 150 -1.20 13.97 -11.78
C VAL A 150 -1.57 12.52 -12.08
N GLY A 151 -1.89 11.77 -11.04
CA GLY A 151 -2.32 10.39 -11.15
C GLY A 151 -3.41 10.05 -10.16
N TYR A 152 -4.20 9.06 -10.53
CA TYR A 152 -5.21 8.44 -9.67
C TYR A 152 -5.05 6.94 -9.74
N ALA A 153 -5.11 6.28 -8.59
CA ALA A 153 -5.14 4.84 -8.46
C ALA A 153 -6.31 4.42 -7.58
N TYR A 154 -6.98 3.37 -7.97
CA TYR A 154 -8.06 2.73 -7.22
C TYR A 154 -7.78 1.25 -7.10
N GLN A 155 -7.77 0.76 -5.87
CA GLN A 155 -7.62 -0.65 -5.55
C GLN A 155 -8.90 -1.13 -4.87
N THR A 156 -9.42 -2.27 -5.32
CA THR A 156 -10.61 -2.91 -4.78
C THR A 156 -10.33 -4.37 -4.50
N GLY A 157 -10.74 -4.83 -3.35
CA GLY A 157 -10.64 -6.21 -2.87
C GLY A 157 -11.98 -6.72 -2.35
N SER A 158 -11.97 -7.79 -1.57
CA SER A 158 -13.17 -8.37 -0.96
C SER A 158 -13.60 -7.66 0.32
N SER A 159 -12.65 -7.05 1.04
CA SER A 159 -12.87 -6.49 2.39
C SER A 159 -12.57 -4.98 2.45
N ALA A 160 -11.76 -4.46 1.52
CA ALA A 160 -11.37 -3.06 1.55
C ALA A 160 -11.15 -2.48 0.15
N ASP A 161 -11.52 -1.21 0.02
CA ASP A 161 -11.25 -0.38 -1.14
C ASP A 161 -10.34 0.78 -0.75
N SER A 162 -9.45 1.16 -1.65
CA SER A 162 -8.59 2.32 -1.44
C SER A 162 -8.46 3.16 -2.70
N SER A 163 -8.34 4.47 -2.52
CA SER A 163 -8.07 5.39 -3.60
C SER A 163 -6.92 6.33 -3.24
N THR A 164 -6.08 6.61 -4.22
CA THR A 164 -4.90 7.45 -4.03
C THR A 164 -4.79 8.46 -5.16
N TRP A 165 -4.64 9.73 -4.80
CA TRP A 165 -4.25 10.80 -5.72
C TRP A 165 -2.77 11.09 -5.56
N THR A 166 -2.07 11.24 -6.68
CA THR A 166 -0.66 11.60 -6.71
C THR A 166 -0.49 12.91 -7.47
N LEU A 167 0.16 13.88 -6.84
CA LEU A 167 0.62 15.10 -7.49
C LEU A 167 2.14 15.12 -7.47
N GLN A 168 2.75 15.40 -8.60
CA GLN A 168 4.19 15.49 -8.75
C GLN A 168 4.58 16.81 -9.39
N ALA A 169 5.61 17.45 -8.86
CA ALA A 169 6.31 18.54 -9.50
C ALA A 169 7.82 18.36 -9.28
N SER A 170 8.61 18.43 -10.34
CA SER A 170 10.06 18.34 -10.27
C SER A 170 10.74 19.34 -11.17
N TYR A 171 11.93 19.76 -10.78
CA TYR A 171 12.80 20.64 -11.54
C TYR A 171 14.20 20.05 -11.55
N ALA A 172 14.76 19.86 -12.73
CA ALA A 172 16.14 19.40 -12.92
C ALA A 172 17.06 20.62 -13.11
N PHE A 173 18.10 20.76 -12.30
CA PHE A 173 19.09 21.86 -12.36
C PHE A 173 20.49 21.33 -12.59
#